data_6c7f74fed837c888c56beda6187c35a1
#
_entry.id   6c7f74fed837c888c56beda6187c35a1
#
_cell.length_a   1.000
_cell.length_b   1.000
_cell.length_c   1.000
_cell.angle_alpha   90.00
_cell.angle_beta   90.00
_cell.angle_gamma   90.00
#
_symmetry.space_group_name_H-M   'P 1'
#
loop_
_entity.id
_entity.type
_entity.pdbx_description
1 polymer ?
#
loop_
_entity_poly.entity_id
_entity_poly.type
_entity_poly.pdbx_seq_one_letter_code
_entity_poly.pdbx_strand_id
1 'polypeptide(L)'
;MRAIPLPIATTHPSFEGHFPGAPVLPGVVLLDEAIRAIELAAGGEPRGWRVTSVKFLRAVSPGEALVLEQERLATGTFRFTISSAGQAVAAGTLSPT
;
A
#
# COMPACT_ATOMS: atom_id res chain seq x y z
N MET A 1 15.61 1.23 -6.11
CA MET A 1 14.20 0.96 -5.78
C MET A 1 14.11 -0.31 -4.96
N ARG A 2 13.26 -0.33 -3.96
CA ARG A 2 13.19 -1.43 -3.01
C ARG A 2 11.83 -2.11 -3.10
N ALA A 3 11.82 -3.44 -3.21
CA ALA A 3 10.60 -4.23 -3.29
C ALA A 3 10.31 -4.89 -1.95
N ILE A 4 9.11 -4.70 -1.43
CA ILE A 4 8.69 -5.19 -0.12
C ILE A 4 7.37 -5.93 -0.28
N PRO A 5 7.27 -7.21 0.14
CA PRO A 5 5.98 -7.90 0.15
C PRO A 5 5.02 -7.23 1.14
N LEU A 6 3.76 -7.06 0.75
CA LEU A 6 2.72 -6.56 1.66
C LEU A 6 1.91 -7.74 2.19
N PRO A 7 1.98 -8.02 3.49
CA PRO A 7 1.36 -9.21 4.07
C PRO A 7 -0.12 -8.97 4.42
N ILE A 8 -0.99 -8.96 3.42
CA ILE A 8 -2.42 -8.81 3.65
C ILE A 8 -3.06 -10.20 3.62
N ALA A 9 -3.57 -10.63 4.77
CA ALA A 9 -4.17 -11.94 4.90
C ALA A 9 -5.47 -12.05 4.09
N THR A 10 -5.75 -13.25 3.54
CA THR A 10 -6.99 -13.50 2.83
C THR A 10 -8.21 -13.35 3.73
N THR A 11 -8.02 -13.51 5.04
CA THR A 11 -9.07 -13.38 6.05
C THR A 11 -9.08 -12.01 6.73
N HIS A 12 -8.42 -11.02 6.12
CA HIS A 12 -8.38 -9.68 6.70
C HIS A 12 -9.80 -9.18 6.96
N PRO A 13 -10.08 -8.62 8.17
CA PRO A 13 -11.46 -8.23 8.53
C PRO A 13 -12.09 -7.22 7.59
N SER A 14 -11.31 -6.40 6.89
CA SER A 14 -11.84 -5.42 5.95
C SER A 14 -12.52 -6.04 4.73
N PHE A 15 -12.33 -7.34 4.47
CA PHE A 15 -13.06 -8.02 3.40
C PHE A 15 -14.50 -8.35 3.81
N GLU A 16 -14.75 -8.47 5.10
CA GLU A 16 -16.09 -8.80 5.60
C GLU A 16 -17.03 -7.61 5.42
N GLY A 17 -18.24 -7.89 4.96
CA GLY A 17 -19.27 -6.86 4.82
C GLY A 17 -19.08 -5.93 3.63
N HIS A 18 -17.97 -6.06 2.89
CA HIS A 18 -17.74 -5.29 1.68
C HIS A 18 -18.05 -6.15 0.47
N PHE A 19 -18.99 -5.70 -0.36
CA PHE A 19 -19.35 -6.36 -1.62
C PHE A 19 -19.59 -7.86 -1.45
N PRO A 20 -20.72 -8.26 -0.81
CA PRO A 20 -21.04 -9.68 -0.61
C PRO A 20 -20.94 -10.46 -1.93
N GLY A 21 -20.22 -11.58 -1.91
CA GLY A 21 -19.98 -12.40 -3.10
C GLY A 21 -18.80 -11.95 -3.95
N ALA A 22 -18.26 -10.76 -3.71
CA ALA A 22 -17.10 -10.25 -4.44
C ALA A 22 -16.27 -9.36 -3.50
N PRO A 23 -15.64 -9.93 -2.46
CA PRO A 23 -14.89 -9.13 -1.49
C PRO A 23 -13.68 -8.46 -2.14
N VAL A 24 -13.46 -7.19 -1.81
CA VAL A 24 -12.31 -6.44 -2.24
C VAL A 24 -11.70 -5.70 -1.06
N LEU A 25 -10.40 -5.47 -1.11
CA LEU A 25 -9.70 -4.70 -0.09
C LEU A 25 -9.97 -3.21 -0.30
N PRO A 26 -10.49 -2.49 0.71
CA PRO A 26 -10.67 -1.05 0.58
C PRO A 26 -9.35 -0.34 0.34
N GLY A 27 -9.37 0.69 -0.52
CA GLY A 27 -8.16 1.44 -0.86
C GLY A 27 -7.47 2.06 0.36
N VAL A 28 -8.24 2.52 1.35
CA VAL A 28 -7.66 3.11 2.56
C VAL A 28 -6.87 2.08 3.37
N VAL A 29 -7.28 0.82 3.37
CA VAL A 29 -6.54 -0.24 4.05
C VAL A 29 -5.24 -0.54 3.32
N LEU A 30 -5.28 -0.58 1.99
CA LEU A 30 -4.10 -0.77 1.16
C LEU A 30 -3.08 0.34 1.40
N LEU A 31 -3.53 1.59 1.46
CA LEU A 31 -2.68 2.73 1.73
C LEU A 31 -2.06 2.65 3.13
N ASP A 32 -2.85 2.26 4.13
CA ASP A 32 -2.36 2.12 5.50
C ASP A 32 -1.25 1.07 5.60
N GLU A 33 -1.42 -0.06 4.93
CA GLU A 33 -0.38 -1.10 4.89
C GLU A 33 0.87 -0.63 4.18
N ALA A 34 0.72 0.17 3.11
CA ALA A 34 1.86 0.75 2.41
C ALA A 34 2.64 1.71 3.31
N ILE A 35 1.95 2.57 4.05
CA ILE A 35 2.59 3.51 4.98
C ILE A 35 3.36 2.74 6.06
N ARG A 36 2.75 1.71 6.62
CA ARG A 36 3.40 0.88 7.65
C ARG A 36 4.68 0.22 7.10
N ALA A 37 4.62 -0.31 5.89
CA ALA A 37 5.77 -0.94 5.27
C ALA A 37 6.90 0.07 5.02
N ILE A 38 6.57 1.27 4.59
CA ILE A 38 7.54 2.33 4.35
C ILE A 38 8.18 2.78 5.67
N GLU A 39 7.38 2.93 6.74
CA GLU A 39 7.89 3.27 8.06
C GLU A 39 8.88 2.22 8.57
N LEU A 40 8.54 0.95 8.44
CA LEU A 40 9.43 -0.13 8.86
C LEU A 40 10.74 -0.14 8.09
N ALA A 41 10.67 0.11 6.78
CA ALA A 41 11.87 0.16 5.94
C ALA A 41 12.74 1.38 6.26
N ALA A 42 12.15 2.45 6.77
CA ALA A 42 12.85 3.69 7.09
C ALA A 42 13.37 3.74 8.54
N GLY A 43 13.27 2.65 9.29
CA GLY A 43 13.81 2.58 10.66
C GLY A 43 12.78 2.19 11.71
N GLY A 44 11.50 2.09 11.34
CA GLY A 44 10.45 1.58 12.22
C GLY A 44 9.88 2.58 13.21
N GLU A 45 10.32 3.83 13.21
CA GLU A 45 9.77 4.84 14.11
C GLU A 45 8.46 5.40 13.58
N PRO A 46 7.40 5.42 14.41
CA PRO A 46 6.15 6.07 14.01
C PRO A 46 6.35 7.55 13.76
N ARG A 47 5.75 8.05 12.70
CA ARG A 47 5.78 9.49 12.40
C ARG A 47 4.51 9.87 11.65
N GLY A 48 4.24 11.15 11.56
CA GLY A 48 3.16 11.65 10.75
C GLY A 48 3.52 11.60 9.27
N TRP A 49 2.55 11.32 8.44
CA TRP A 49 2.70 11.29 6.99
C TRP A 49 1.65 12.16 6.33
N ARG A 50 2.05 12.82 5.26
CA ARG A 50 1.12 13.52 4.38
C ARG A 50 1.04 12.76 3.06
N VAL A 51 -0.17 12.36 2.69
CA VAL A 51 -0.40 11.75 1.39
C VAL A 51 -0.53 12.91 0.39
N THR A 52 0.46 13.06 -0.48
CA THR A 52 0.43 14.13 -1.47
C THR A 52 -0.27 13.72 -2.75
N SER A 53 -0.27 12.42 -3.03
CA SER A 53 -0.92 11.87 -4.21
C SER A 53 -1.15 10.38 -3.99
N VAL A 54 -2.31 9.88 -4.42
CA VAL A 54 -2.57 8.44 -4.47
C VAL A 54 -3.57 8.14 -5.58
N LYS A 55 -3.31 7.07 -6.32
CA LYS A 55 -4.22 6.55 -7.34
C LYS A 55 -4.45 5.08 -7.07
N PHE A 56 -5.71 4.68 -7.07
CA PHE A 56 -6.10 3.28 -6.99
C PHE A 56 -6.51 2.83 -8.39
N LEU A 57 -5.73 1.94 -8.97
CA LEU A 57 -5.84 1.59 -10.38
C LEU A 57 -6.76 0.40 -10.63
N ARG A 58 -6.87 -0.50 -9.66
CA ARG A 58 -7.85 -1.58 -9.69
C ARG A 58 -8.09 -2.13 -8.29
N ALA A 59 -9.17 -2.88 -8.14
CA ALA A 59 -9.50 -3.53 -6.87
C ALA A 59 -8.54 -4.68 -6.59
N VAL A 60 -8.31 -4.95 -5.30
CA VAL A 60 -7.51 -6.06 -4.82
C VAL A 60 -8.44 -7.08 -4.19
N SER A 61 -8.32 -8.34 -4.63
CA SER A 61 -9.11 -9.46 -4.10
C SER A 61 -8.33 -10.21 -3.03
N PRO A 62 -9.02 -10.98 -2.17
CA PRO A 62 -8.34 -11.82 -1.18
C PRO A 62 -7.37 -12.79 -1.86
N GLY A 63 -6.20 -12.98 -1.27
CA GLY A 63 -5.23 -13.94 -1.78
C GLY A 63 -4.27 -13.40 -2.82
N GLU A 64 -4.42 -12.18 -3.28
CA GLU A 64 -3.45 -11.61 -4.22
C GLU A 64 -2.13 -11.33 -3.51
N ALA A 65 -1.03 -11.72 -4.14
CA ALA A 65 0.29 -11.42 -3.63
C ALA A 65 0.66 -9.99 -4.03
N LEU A 66 0.82 -9.12 -3.06
CA LEU A 66 1.11 -7.71 -3.29
C LEU A 66 2.56 -7.40 -3.00
N VAL A 67 3.15 -6.55 -3.83
CA VAL A 67 4.52 -6.07 -3.68
C VAL A 67 4.51 -4.55 -3.70
N LEU A 68 5.15 -3.95 -2.71
CA LEU A 68 5.38 -2.51 -2.65
C LEU A 68 6.78 -2.22 -3.16
N GLU A 69 6.89 -1.33 -4.13
CA GLU A 69 8.16 -0.76 -4.52
C GLU A 69 8.18 0.69 -4.09
N GLN A 70 9.28 1.13 -3.47
CA GLN A 70 9.38 2.49 -2.99
C GLN A 70 10.71 3.11 -3.38
N GLU A 71 10.70 4.43 -3.53
CA GLU A 71 11.87 5.21 -3.84
C GLU A 71 11.82 6.49 -3.01
N ARG A 72 12.91 6.78 -2.31
CA ARG A 72 13.04 8.06 -1.60
C ARG A 72 13.61 9.09 -2.56
N LEU A 73 12.87 10.17 -2.77
CA LEU A 73 13.31 11.25 -3.63
C LEU A 73 14.25 12.20 -2.88
N ALA A 74 14.99 13.02 -3.62
CA ALA A 74 15.94 13.97 -3.04
C ALA A 74 15.27 14.96 -2.08
N THR A 75 13.98 15.23 -2.27
CA THR A 75 13.19 16.11 -1.40
C THR A 75 12.79 15.47 -0.08
N GLY A 76 13.03 14.17 0.12
CA GLY A 76 12.55 13.42 1.27
C GLY A 76 11.16 12.80 1.08
N THR A 77 10.51 13.08 -0.04
CA THR A 77 9.24 12.45 -0.40
C THR A 77 9.47 11.01 -0.83
N PHE A 78 8.57 10.12 -0.46
CA PHE A 78 8.62 8.72 -0.91
C PHE A 78 7.61 8.53 -2.03
N ARG A 79 8.07 7.98 -3.13
CA ARG A 79 7.21 7.52 -4.22
C ARG A 79 7.04 6.01 -4.06
N PHE A 80 5.81 5.53 -4.20
CA PHE A 80 5.57 4.10 -4.09
C PHE A 80 4.62 3.60 -5.17
N THR A 81 4.76 2.32 -5.48
CA THR A 81 3.85 1.58 -6.35
C THR A 81 3.57 0.23 -5.72
N ILE A 82 2.31 -0.15 -5.67
CA ILE A 82 1.90 -1.48 -5.24
C ILE A 82 1.45 -2.24 -6.47
N SER A 83 1.98 -3.45 -6.63
CA SER A 83 1.64 -4.29 -7.78
C SER A 83 1.22 -5.67 -7.35
N SER A 84 0.46 -6.33 -8.22
CA SER A 84 0.07 -7.72 -8.10
C SER A 84 0.30 -8.39 -9.44
N ALA A 85 1.08 -9.47 -9.44
CA ALA A 85 1.42 -10.22 -10.66
C ALA A 85 1.96 -9.30 -11.78
N GLY A 86 2.78 -8.32 -11.41
CA GLY A 86 3.39 -7.40 -12.37
C GLY A 86 2.51 -6.25 -12.83
N GLN A 87 1.26 -6.18 -12.34
CA GLN A 87 0.35 -5.08 -12.68
C GLN A 87 0.22 -4.12 -11.51
N ALA A 88 0.35 -2.83 -11.78
CA ALA A 88 0.16 -1.81 -10.75
C ALA A 88 -1.29 -1.78 -10.30
N VAL A 89 -1.51 -1.83 -8.99
CA VAL A 89 -2.85 -1.70 -8.38
C VAL A 89 -3.03 -0.36 -7.69
N ALA A 90 -1.95 0.25 -7.25
CA ALA A 90 -1.98 1.58 -6.62
C ALA A 90 -0.63 2.25 -6.75
N ALA A 91 -0.61 3.56 -6.77
CA ALA A 91 0.62 4.34 -6.79
C ALA A 91 0.39 5.67 -6.09
N GLY A 92 1.46 6.21 -5.51
CA GLY A 92 1.32 7.48 -4.84
C GLY A 92 2.62 8.04 -4.31
N THR A 93 2.50 9.15 -3.60
CA THR A 93 3.62 9.83 -2.94
C THR A 93 3.24 10.20 -1.52
N LEU A 94 4.20 10.06 -0.61
CA LEU A 94 4.06 10.37 0.81
C LEU A 94 5.20 11.28 1.24
N SER A 95 4.88 12.26 2.07
CA SER A 95 5.90 13.12 2.68
C SER A 95 5.83 13.00 4.20
N PRO A 96 6.96 12.88 4.91
CA PRO A 96 6.96 12.96 6.36
C PRO A 96 6.52 14.34 6.82
N THR A 97 5.76 14.40 7.89
CA THR A 97 5.35 15.68 8.47
C THR A 97 6.33 16.16 9.53
#